data_e367bae151d386955e6f1b74ce52ec8f
#
_entry.id   e367bae151d386955e6f1b74ce52ec8f
#
_cell.length_a   1.000
_cell.length_b   1.000
_cell.length_c   1.000
_cell.angle_alpha   90.00
_cell.angle_beta   90.00
_cell.angle_gamma   90.00
#
_symmetry.space_group_name_H-M   'P 1'
#
loop_
_entity.id
_entity.type
_entity.pdbx_description
1 polymer ?
#
loop_
_entity_poly.entity_id
_entity_poly.type
_entity_poly.pdbx_seq_one_letter_code
_entity_poly.pdbx_strand_id
1 'polypeptide(L)'
;RYFKKLIQAYREIGSEAGYASQELKVGAHSWGWIAEDGEQAVKDYFHPTKQVVDAISKDRSHWQELRYEQYLEQVRPNGAMFVGNPDQVAEKMIRMIEDLGLDRFMLHLPLGSMPHDQVLRAIELFGTQVAPKVRAYFAMKEA
;
A
#
# COMPACT_ATOMS: atom_id res chain seq x y z
N ARG A 1 12.53 5.35 4.66
CA ARG A 1 13.89 5.13 5.25
C ARG A 1 13.87 4.20 6.47
N TYR A 2 12.90 4.32 7.38
CA TYR A 2 12.84 3.51 8.61
C TYR A 2 12.64 2.01 8.31
N PHE A 3 11.61 1.67 7.53
CA PHE A 3 11.33 0.26 7.17
C PHE A 3 12.48 -0.43 6.43
N LYS A 4 13.20 0.30 5.57
CA LYS A 4 14.36 -0.25 4.86
C LYS A 4 15.45 -0.73 5.83
N LYS A 5 15.71 0.04 6.89
CA LYS A 5 16.68 -0.35 7.93
C LYS A 5 16.23 -1.58 8.72
N LEU A 6 14.94 -1.67 9.04
CA LEU A 6 14.38 -2.85 9.73
C LEU A 6 14.49 -4.11 8.88
N ILE A 7 14.15 -4.02 7.59
CA ILE A 7 14.25 -5.15 6.65
C ILE A 7 15.72 -5.58 6.49
N GLN A 8 16.62 -4.62 6.39
CA GLN A 8 18.05 -4.90 6.32
C GLN A 8 18.53 -5.64 7.58
N ALA A 9 18.23 -5.11 8.77
CA ALA A 9 18.57 -5.76 10.04
C ALA A 9 17.97 -7.17 10.16
N TYR A 10 16.71 -7.37 9.73
CA TYR A 10 16.08 -8.69 9.71
C TYR A 10 16.86 -9.69 8.85
N ARG A 11 17.28 -9.27 7.65
CA ARG A 11 18.05 -10.14 6.74
C ARG A 11 19.47 -10.42 7.24
N GLU A 12 20.14 -9.42 7.81
CA GLU A 12 21.47 -9.58 8.39
C GLU A 12 21.45 -10.57 9.55
N ILE A 13 20.58 -10.35 10.53
CA ILE A 13 20.41 -11.23 11.71
C ILE A 13 19.99 -12.65 11.28
N GLY A 14 19.05 -12.77 10.33
CA GLY A 14 18.64 -14.07 9.83
C GLY A 14 19.76 -14.83 9.14
N SER A 15 20.59 -14.15 8.35
CA SER A 15 21.78 -14.73 7.71
C SER A 15 22.82 -15.18 8.74
N GLU A 16 23.09 -14.37 9.76
CA GLU A 16 23.99 -14.72 10.87
C GLU A 16 23.49 -15.95 11.66
N ALA A 17 22.15 -16.09 11.75
CA ALA A 17 21.52 -17.25 12.38
C ALA A 17 21.50 -18.51 11.49
N GLY A 18 22.04 -18.43 10.26
CA GLY A 18 22.18 -19.57 9.35
C GLY A 18 21.00 -19.80 8.38
N TYR A 19 20.04 -18.88 8.30
CA TYR A 19 18.95 -18.96 7.33
C TYR A 19 19.41 -18.56 5.93
N ALA A 20 18.98 -19.30 4.92
CA ALA A 20 19.25 -18.93 3.53
C ALA A 20 18.43 -17.71 3.13
N SER A 21 18.95 -16.87 2.22
CA SER A 21 18.31 -15.61 1.82
C SER A 21 16.89 -15.80 1.26
N GLN A 22 16.63 -16.91 0.57
CA GLN A 22 15.32 -17.27 0.05
C GLN A 22 14.29 -17.64 1.14
N GLU A 23 14.72 -17.90 2.37
CA GLU A 23 13.86 -18.17 3.52
C GLU A 23 13.45 -16.88 4.24
N LEU A 24 14.26 -15.82 4.11
CA LEU A 24 14.07 -14.52 4.77
C LEU A 24 13.08 -13.64 3.99
N LYS A 25 11.82 -14.11 3.90
CA LYS A 25 10.76 -13.43 3.15
C LYS A 25 10.23 -12.20 3.87
N VAL A 26 9.95 -11.15 3.10
CA VAL A 26 9.41 -9.89 3.60
C VAL A 26 8.11 -9.55 2.88
N GLY A 27 7.06 -9.35 3.65
CA GLY A 27 5.78 -8.84 3.17
C GLY A 27 5.46 -7.49 3.78
N ALA A 28 4.75 -6.68 3.01
CA ALA A 28 4.17 -5.44 3.50
C ALA A 28 2.70 -5.32 3.09
N HIS A 29 1.94 -4.54 3.83
CA HIS A 29 0.59 -4.15 3.43
C HIS A 29 0.38 -2.66 3.62
N SER A 30 -0.58 -2.11 2.90
CA SER A 30 -0.99 -0.73 3.06
C SER A 30 -2.47 -0.55 2.72
N TRP A 31 -3.03 0.57 3.15
CA TRP A 31 -4.35 1.00 2.71
C TRP A 31 -4.28 1.53 1.28
N GLY A 32 -5.33 1.28 0.51
CA GLY A 32 -5.42 1.79 -0.84
C GLY A 32 -6.83 1.77 -1.39
N TRP A 33 -7.01 2.53 -2.45
CA TRP A 33 -8.25 2.61 -3.19
C TRP A 33 -8.00 2.81 -4.67
N ILE A 34 -8.76 2.09 -5.50
CA ILE A 34 -8.58 2.09 -6.95
C ILE A 34 -9.91 2.40 -7.61
N ALA A 35 -9.91 3.41 -8.47
CA ALA A 35 -11.00 3.71 -9.38
C ALA A 35 -10.44 4.05 -10.76
N GLU A 36 -11.29 4.08 -11.79
CA GLU A 36 -10.87 4.46 -13.15
C GLU A 36 -10.32 5.89 -13.20
N ASP A 37 -10.96 6.79 -12.48
CA ASP A 37 -10.51 8.18 -12.30
C ASP A 37 -9.70 8.28 -10.99
N GLY A 38 -8.40 8.53 -11.12
CA GLY A 38 -7.49 8.64 -9.98
C GLY A 38 -7.75 9.84 -9.09
N GLU A 39 -8.21 10.97 -9.63
CA GLU A 39 -8.56 12.15 -8.83
C GLU A 39 -9.84 11.92 -8.03
N GLN A 40 -10.81 11.26 -8.64
CA GLN A 40 -12.02 10.88 -7.95
C GLN A 40 -11.73 9.85 -6.85
N ALA A 41 -10.86 8.86 -7.12
CA ALA A 41 -10.43 7.90 -6.11
C ALA A 41 -9.85 8.58 -4.85
N VAL A 42 -9.04 9.63 -5.02
CA VAL A 42 -8.47 10.41 -3.90
C VAL A 42 -9.56 11.10 -3.09
N LYS A 43 -10.56 11.68 -3.76
CA LYS A 43 -11.69 12.36 -3.08
C LYS A 43 -12.57 11.37 -2.32
N ASP A 44 -12.92 10.26 -2.94
CA ASP A 44 -13.83 9.25 -2.38
C ASP A 44 -13.24 8.55 -1.15
N TYR A 45 -11.94 8.30 -1.16
CA TYR A 45 -11.28 7.57 -0.09
C TYR A 45 -10.95 8.41 1.14
N PHE A 46 -11.03 9.75 1.06
CA PHE A 46 -10.75 10.62 2.19
C PHE A 46 -11.69 10.41 3.36
N HIS A 47 -12.99 10.47 3.12
CA HIS A 47 -13.98 10.39 4.19
C HIS A 47 -13.96 9.05 4.94
N PRO A 48 -13.97 7.88 4.26
CA PRO A 48 -13.79 6.59 4.92
C PRO A 48 -12.48 6.48 5.70
N THR A 49 -11.37 6.99 5.16
CA THR A 49 -10.07 7.02 5.85
C THR A 49 -10.15 7.86 7.12
N LYS A 50 -10.74 9.05 7.03
CA LYS A 50 -10.93 9.93 8.19
C LYS A 50 -11.75 9.26 9.28
N GLN A 51 -12.85 8.60 8.94
CA GLN A 51 -13.69 7.87 9.90
C GLN A 51 -12.87 6.85 10.71
N VAL A 52 -12.03 6.07 10.05
CA VAL A 52 -11.21 5.04 10.69
C VAL A 52 -10.10 5.66 11.53
N VAL A 53 -9.38 6.64 10.99
CA VAL A 53 -8.28 7.29 11.72
C VAL A 53 -8.79 8.03 12.94
N ASP A 54 -9.89 8.77 12.82
CA ASP A 54 -10.48 9.51 13.94
C ASP A 54 -11.04 8.57 15.02
N ALA A 55 -11.59 7.42 14.62
CA ALA A 55 -12.02 6.40 15.58
C ALA A 55 -10.83 5.83 16.39
N ILE A 56 -9.72 5.52 15.69
CA ILE A 56 -8.50 5.03 16.32
C ILE A 56 -7.86 6.11 17.20
N SER A 57 -7.91 7.38 16.78
CA SER A 57 -7.30 8.49 17.53
C SER A 57 -7.94 8.72 18.91
N LYS A 58 -9.23 8.39 19.07
CA LYS A 58 -9.93 8.50 20.36
C LYS A 58 -9.32 7.62 21.43
N ASP A 59 -8.78 6.46 21.05
CA ASP A 59 -8.19 5.49 21.96
C ASP A 59 -6.67 5.66 22.14
N ARG A 60 -6.06 6.59 21.39
CA ARG A 60 -4.61 6.81 21.38
C ARG A 60 -4.27 8.29 21.59
N SER A 61 -3.85 8.64 22.79
CA SER A 61 -3.56 10.03 23.22
C SER A 61 -2.55 10.82 22.35
N HIS A 62 -1.81 10.14 21.48
CA HIS A 62 -0.82 10.77 20.61
C HIS A 62 -1.29 10.95 19.16
N TRP A 63 -2.49 10.49 18.82
CA TRP A 63 -3.05 10.61 17.48
C TRP A 63 -4.02 11.78 17.42
N GLN A 64 -3.92 12.57 16.36
CA GLN A 64 -4.83 13.67 16.07
C GLN A 64 -5.83 13.24 14.99
N GLU A 65 -6.97 13.93 14.93
CA GLU A 65 -7.93 13.78 13.84
C GLU A 65 -7.24 14.03 12.49
N LEU A 66 -7.63 13.22 11.50
CA LEU A 66 -7.06 13.32 10.16
C LEU A 66 -7.55 14.58 9.44
N ARG A 67 -6.62 15.44 9.04
CA ARG A 67 -6.89 16.58 8.16
C ARG A 67 -6.64 16.22 6.71
N TYR A 68 -7.32 16.91 5.80
CA TYR A 68 -7.23 16.62 4.35
C TYR A 68 -5.81 16.76 3.81
N GLU A 69 -5.06 17.77 4.25
CA GLU A 69 -3.67 17.97 3.84
C GLU A 69 -2.77 16.82 4.26
N GLN A 70 -2.97 16.29 5.47
CA GLN A 70 -2.23 15.13 5.97
C GLN A 70 -2.57 13.86 5.17
N TYR A 71 -3.85 13.69 4.82
CA TYR A 71 -4.28 12.61 3.95
C TYR A 71 -3.61 12.70 2.57
N LEU A 72 -3.60 13.88 1.94
CA LEU A 72 -2.95 14.07 0.64
C LEU A 72 -1.45 13.73 0.69
N GLU A 73 -0.75 14.05 1.77
CA GLU A 73 0.65 13.64 1.96
C GLU A 73 0.81 12.11 1.95
N GLN A 74 -0.16 11.37 2.54
CA GLN A 74 -0.13 9.91 2.52
C GLN A 74 -0.43 9.31 1.13
N VAL A 75 -1.22 10.00 0.33
CA VAL A 75 -1.56 9.56 -1.04
C VAL A 75 -0.44 9.84 -2.04
N ARG A 76 0.39 10.86 -1.81
CA ARG A 76 1.51 11.22 -2.71
C ARG A 76 2.39 10.02 -3.08
N PRO A 77 3.17 10.09 -4.17
CA PRO A 77 4.04 9.00 -4.63
C PRO A 77 4.93 8.36 -3.54
N ASN A 78 5.41 9.18 -2.59
CA ASN A 78 6.25 8.74 -1.47
C ASN A 78 5.46 8.48 -0.17
N GLY A 79 4.14 8.66 -0.18
CA GLY A 79 3.28 8.44 0.97
C GLY A 79 2.93 6.95 1.15
N ALA A 80 2.28 6.64 2.26
CA ALA A 80 1.99 5.25 2.64
C ALA A 80 0.72 4.68 1.99
N MET A 81 -0.22 5.52 1.51
CA MET A 81 -1.50 5.05 0.95
C MET A 81 -1.44 4.92 -0.57
N PHE A 82 -2.03 3.86 -1.10
CA PHE A 82 -2.05 3.50 -2.53
C PHE A 82 -3.41 3.84 -3.15
N VAL A 83 -3.62 5.11 -3.44
CA VAL A 83 -4.91 5.63 -3.94
C VAL A 83 -4.70 6.26 -5.32
N GLY A 84 -5.53 5.89 -6.28
CA GLY A 84 -5.44 6.41 -7.64
C GLY A 84 -6.08 5.50 -8.68
N ASN A 85 -5.78 5.75 -9.96
CA ASN A 85 -6.15 4.82 -11.02
C ASN A 85 -5.20 3.60 -11.06
N PRO A 86 -5.53 2.53 -11.82
CA PRO A 86 -4.72 1.32 -11.85
C PRO A 86 -3.24 1.55 -12.19
N ASP A 87 -2.93 2.48 -13.07
CA ASP A 87 -1.55 2.76 -13.47
C ASP A 87 -0.76 3.43 -12.34
N GLN A 88 -1.32 4.43 -11.71
CA GLN A 88 -0.72 5.14 -10.57
C GLN A 88 -0.44 4.18 -9.41
N VAL A 89 -1.40 3.31 -9.10
CA VAL A 89 -1.25 2.33 -8.01
C VAL A 89 -0.19 1.29 -8.37
N ALA A 90 -0.20 0.75 -9.60
CA ALA A 90 0.80 -0.22 -10.05
C ALA A 90 2.23 0.35 -9.99
N GLU A 91 2.45 1.56 -10.50
CA GLU A 91 3.76 2.22 -10.46
C GLU A 91 4.25 2.45 -9.04
N LYS A 92 3.36 2.87 -8.14
CA LYS A 92 3.69 3.08 -6.74
C LYS A 92 4.05 1.76 -6.04
N MET A 93 3.32 0.68 -6.34
CA MET A 93 3.61 -0.66 -5.83
C MET A 93 4.97 -1.18 -6.31
N ILE A 94 5.26 -1.06 -7.61
CA ILE A 94 6.55 -1.45 -8.19
C ILE A 94 7.69 -0.76 -7.45
N ARG A 95 7.62 0.57 -7.32
CA ARG A 95 8.66 1.33 -6.60
C ARG A 95 8.84 0.87 -5.15
N MET A 96 7.74 0.64 -4.43
CA MET A 96 7.82 0.19 -3.04
C MET A 96 8.42 -1.22 -2.93
N ILE A 97 8.01 -2.14 -3.79
CA ILE A 97 8.55 -3.51 -3.82
C ILE A 97 10.04 -3.49 -4.10
N GLU A 98 10.50 -2.68 -5.09
CA GLU A 98 11.93 -2.53 -5.38
C GLU A 98 12.71 -1.89 -4.25
N ASP A 99 12.23 -0.77 -3.72
CA ASP A 99 12.91 -0.01 -2.67
C ASP A 99 13.13 -0.82 -1.38
N LEU A 100 12.17 -1.66 -1.04
CA LEU A 100 12.17 -2.45 0.19
C LEU A 100 12.60 -3.91 -0.05
N GLY A 101 12.68 -4.35 -1.29
CA GLY A 101 12.96 -5.75 -1.64
C GLY A 101 11.89 -6.70 -1.11
N LEU A 102 10.62 -6.40 -1.38
CA LEU A 102 9.50 -7.17 -0.85
C LEU A 102 9.24 -8.42 -1.70
N ASP A 103 8.95 -9.54 -1.05
CA ASP A 103 8.47 -10.76 -1.68
C ASP A 103 6.95 -10.78 -1.85
N ARG A 104 6.23 -10.02 -1.03
CA ARG A 104 4.76 -9.92 -1.07
C ARG A 104 4.30 -8.51 -0.72
N PHE A 105 3.32 -8.03 -1.46
CA PHE A 105 2.58 -6.82 -1.14
C PHE A 105 1.07 -7.11 -1.09
N MET A 106 0.40 -6.58 -0.09
CA MET A 106 -1.05 -6.72 0.10
C MET A 106 -1.70 -5.34 0.16
N LEU A 107 -2.81 -5.16 -0.53
CA LEU A 107 -3.58 -3.93 -0.51
C LEU A 107 -4.88 -4.13 0.28
N HIS A 108 -5.06 -3.35 1.32
CA HIS A 108 -6.28 -3.31 2.11
C HIS A 108 -7.20 -2.24 1.52
N LEU A 109 -8.19 -2.66 0.75
CA LEU A 109 -9.06 -1.77 -0.01
C LEU A 109 -10.19 -1.15 0.82
N PRO A 110 -11.07 -1.93 1.51
CA PRO A 110 -12.20 -1.34 2.19
C PRO A 110 -11.80 -0.68 3.51
N LEU A 111 -12.23 0.56 3.69
CA LEU A 111 -12.15 1.29 4.95
C LEU A 111 -13.50 1.90 5.28
N GLY A 112 -13.86 1.89 6.57
CA GLY A 112 -15.08 2.55 7.03
C GLY A 112 -16.33 2.11 6.27
N SER A 113 -17.18 3.07 5.91
CA SER A 113 -18.47 2.87 5.27
C SER A 113 -18.41 3.05 3.73
N MET A 114 -17.62 2.24 3.04
CA MET A 114 -17.53 2.31 1.58
C MET A 114 -18.68 1.55 0.91
N PRO A 115 -19.25 2.06 -0.20
CA PRO A 115 -20.28 1.36 -0.96
C PRO A 115 -19.77 0.02 -1.49
N HIS A 116 -20.56 -1.05 -1.32
CA HIS A 116 -20.14 -2.41 -1.62
C HIS A 116 -19.81 -2.62 -3.11
N ASP A 117 -20.59 -2.04 -4.00
CA ASP A 117 -20.38 -2.10 -5.45
C ASP A 117 -19.04 -1.45 -5.86
N GLN A 118 -18.69 -0.33 -5.25
CA GLN A 118 -17.40 0.33 -5.46
C GLN A 118 -16.23 -0.52 -4.92
N VAL A 119 -16.41 -1.17 -3.77
CA VAL A 119 -15.40 -2.09 -3.24
C VAL A 119 -15.16 -3.26 -4.19
N LEU A 120 -16.23 -3.87 -4.72
CA LEU A 120 -16.11 -4.94 -5.72
C LEU A 120 -15.40 -4.46 -6.98
N ARG A 121 -15.71 -3.25 -7.44
CA ARG A 121 -15.03 -2.66 -8.61
C ARG A 121 -13.54 -2.41 -8.35
N ALA A 122 -13.19 -1.89 -7.19
CA ALA A 122 -11.78 -1.70 -6.82
C ALA A 122 -11.00 -3.03 -6.75
N ILE A 123 -11.63 -4.10 -6.25
CA ILE A 123 -11.03 -5.45 -6.25
C ILE A 123 -10.83 -5.95 -7.68
N GLU A 124 -11.80 -5.77 -8.56
CA GLU A 124 -11.71 -6.15 -9.97
C GLU A 124 -10.57 -5.40 -10.67
N LEU A 125 -10.49 -4.08 -10.50
CA LEU A 125 -9.42 -3.25 -11.07
C LEU A 125 -8.04 -3.70 -10.55
N PHE A 126 -7.94 -4.01 -9.26
CA PHE A 126 -6.71 -4.54 -8.70
C PHE A 126 -6.32 -5.87 -9.35
N GLY A 127 -7.25 -6.82 -9.44
CA GLY A 127 -6.98 -8.16 -9.96
C GLY A 127 -6.69 -8.21 -11.46
N THR A 128 -7.36 -7.35 -12.24
CA THR A 128 -7.29 -7.38 -13.72
C THR A 128 -6.32 -6.37 -14.31
N GLN A 129 -5.98 -5.29 -13.62
CA GLN A 129 -5.13 -4.23 -14.17
C GLN A 129 -3.87 -3.97 -13.34
N VAL A 130 -3.96 -3.87 -12.01
CA VAL A 130 -2.80 -3.56 -11.16
C VAL A 130 -1.89 -4.76 -11.00
N ALA A 131 -2.41 -5.87 -10.50
CA ALA A 131 -1.60 -7.05 -10.20
C ALA A 131 -0.90 -7.64 -11.45
N PRO A 132 -1.54 -7.73 -12.64
CA PRO A 132 -0.86 -8.18 -13.85
C PRO A 132 0.29 -7.26 -14.27
N LYS A 133 0.14 -5.92 -14.18
CA LYS A 133 1.22 -4.97 -14.49
C LYS A 133 2.41 -5.13 -13.58
N VAL A 134 2.17 -5.23 -12.28
CA VAL A 134 3.24 -5.44 -11.28
C VAL A 134 3.98 -6.74 -11.56
N ARG A 135 3.26 -7.84 -11.78
CA ARG A 135 3.85 -9.15 -12.08
C ARG A 135 4.65 -9.14 -13.38
N ALA A 136 4.12 -8.53 -14.45
CA ALA A 136 4.82 -8.43 -15.74
C ALA A 136 6.13 -7.65 -15.62
N TYR A 137 6.14 -6.56 -14.84
CA TYR A 137 7.34 -5.77 -14.58
C TYR A 137 8.46 -6.61 -13.96
N PHE A 138 8.17 -7.38 -12.90
CA PHE A 138 9.19 -8.19 -12.23
C PHE A 138 9.60 -9.41 -13.06
N ALA A 139 8.69 -10.03 -13.80
CA ALA A 139 9.02 -11.13 -14.70
C ALA A 139 10.01 -10.72 -15.81
N MET A 140 9.91 -9.48 -16.34
CA MET A 140 10.89 -8.96 -17.31
C MET A 140 12.27 -8.66 -16.71
N LYS A 141 12.35 -8.44 -15.40
CA LYS A 141 13.64 -8.19 -14.71
C LYS A 141 14.39 -9.48 -14.37
N GLU A 142 13.68 -10.59 -14.26
CA GLU A 142 14.26 -11.89 -13.94
C GLU A 142 14.69 -12.67 -15.20
N ALA A 143 14.25 -12.20 -16.37
CA ALA A 143 14.60 -12.78 -17.68
C ALA A 143 15.92 -12.25 -18.21
#